data_0b6235aa9e6b8e39570252f5261ba66b
#
_entry.id   0b6235aa9e6b8e39570252f5261ba66b
#
_cell.length_a   1.000
_cell.length_b   1.000
_cell.length_c   1.000
_cell.angle_alpha   90.00
_cell.angle_beta   90.00
_cell.angle_gamma   90.00
#
_symmetry.space_group_name_H-M   'P 1'
#
loop_
_entity.id
_entity.type
_entity.pdbx_description
1 polymer ?
#
loop_
_entity_poly.entity_id
_entity_poly.type
_entity_poly.pdbx_seq_one_letter_code
_entity_poly.pdbx_strand_id
1 'polypeptide(L)'
;MKAGIVGLPNVGKSTLFNCLSNAKAQSANFPFCTIEPNIGVVNVPDPRINKLEELVKPERVQMATVDIVDIAGLVKGASKGEGLGNQFLGNIRECNAIIHVLRCFDNDNIVHVDGNVNPIRDKETIDIELQLKDLETVEKRLEKVNRAAKTGNKEAQTEKALLDRIREALLQAKSARTITPQGNDEEVLMESFQLITAKPVLYVCNVDENSAVNGNKYVDQVRELVKDEDAEVIILSVGAEADITELESYEERQVFLEDMGLTEPGASVLIRAAYKLLKQQTYFTAGVKEVRAWTINIGATAPQAAGVIHTDFEKGFIRAEVISYEDYVQYGSEAKAKEAGKFKVEGKEYIVKDGDVMHFRFNV
;
A
#
# COMPACT_ATOMS: atom_id res chain seq x y z
N MET A 1 7.82 1.42 2.87
CA MET A 1 6.93 2.22 1.99
C MET A 1 5.62 2.45 2.71
N LYS A 2 4.99 3.62 2.50
CA LYS A 2 3.82 4.06 3.25
C LYS A 2 2.60 4.22 2.35
N ALA A 3 1.43 3.72 2.77
CA ALA A 3 0.14 4.02 2.15
C ALA A 3 -0.67 4.95 3.04
N GLY A 4 -1.13 6.07 2.50
CA GLY A 4 -1.89 7.08 3.23
C GLY A 4 -3.40 6.91 3.08
N ILE A 5 -4.13 6.85 4.18
CA ILE A 5 -5.60 6.83 4.17
C ILE A 5 -6.11 8.25 4.03
N VAL A 6 -6.87 8.52 2.98
CA VAL A 6 -7.51 9.81 2.71
C VAL A 6 -9.02 9.67 2.54
N GLY A 7 -9.75 10.76 2.67
CA GLY A 7 -11.21 10.83 2.48
C GLY A 7 -11.80 12.01 3.25
N LEU A 8 -13.06 12.30 3.01
CA LEU A 8 -13.80 13.34 3.73
C LEU A 8 -13.95 13.03 5.23
N PRO A 9 -14.25 13.99 6.09
CA PRO A 9 -14.63 13.72 7.48
C PRO A 9 -15.83 12.75 7.58
N ASN A 10 -15.84 11.93 8.62
CA ASN A 10 -16.95 11.01 8.96
C ASN A 10 -17.22 9.88 7.92
N VAL A 11 -16.24 9.53 7.10
CA VAL A 11 -16.34 8.38 6.18
C VAL A 11 -15.83 7.06 6.77
N GLY A 12 -15.30 7.08 8.02
CA GLY A 12 -14.78 5.90 8.72
C GLY A 12 -13.25 5.72 8.70
N LYS A 13 -12.46 6.73 8.25
CA LYS A 13 -10.99 6.61 8.14
C LYS A 13 -10.28 6.22 9.43
N SER A 14 -10.50 6.97 10.51
CA SER A 14 -9.81 6.74 11.78
C SER A 14 -10.26 5.43 12.44
N THR A 15 -11.52 5.04 12.26
CA THR A 15 -12.00 3.72 12.70
C THR A 15 -11.31 2.62 11.91
N LEU A 16 -11.23 2.74 10.59
CA LEU A 16 -10.50 1.80 9.74
C LEU A 16 -9.02 1.70 10.14
N PHE A 17 -8.35 2.84 10.32
CA PHE A 17 -6.96 2.87 10.78
C PHE A 17 -6.77 2.14 12.12
N ASN A 18 -7.69 2.35 13.07
CA ASN A 18 -7.66 1.66 14.36
C ASN A 18 -7.85 0.15 14.20
N CYS A 19 -8.79 -0.30 13.34
CA CYS A 19 -8.99 -1.72 13.05
C CYS A 19 -7.70 -2.34 12.46
N LEU A 20 -7.07 -1.68 11.49
CA LEU A 20 -5.83 -2.14 10.88
C LEU A 20 -4.67 -2.18 11.88
N SER A 21 -4.56 -1.20 12.77
CA SER A 21 -3.49 -1.08 13.76
C SER A 21 -3.69 -2.03 14.95
N ASN A 22 -4.93 -2.26 15.39
CA ASN A 22 -5.28 -3.16 16.49
C ASN A 22 -5.14 -4.64 16.11
N ALA A 23 -5.31 -5.00 14.85
CA ALA A 23 -5.01 -6.34 14.35
C ALA A 23 -3.57 -6.79 14.69
N LYS A 24 -2.68 -5.84 14.97
CA LYS A 24 -1.31 -6.09 15.44
C LYS A 24 -1.23 -6.49 16.92
N ALA A 25 -2.07 -5.92 17.78
CA ALA A 25 -2.03 -6.19 19.23
C ALA A 25 -2.40 -7.65 19.55
N GLN A 26 -3.10 -8.33 18.62
CA GLN A 26 -3.60 -9.69 18.79
C GLN A 26 -2.63 -10.77 18.26
N SER A 27 -1.59 -10.40 17.50
CA SER A 27 -0.68 -11.36 16.85
C SER A 27 0.71 -11.45 17.47
N ALA A 28 0.92 -11.12 18.72
CA ALA A 28 2.13 -11.39 19.51
C ALA A 28 2.93 -10.19 20.03
N ASN A 29 3.37 -10.33 21.21
CA ASN A 29 4.49 -9.75 21.98
C ASN A 29 5.63 -9.12 21.16
N PHE A 30 5.43 -7.91 20.61
CA PHE A 30 6.52 -7.14 20.02
C PHE A 30 6.92 -5.97 20.92
N PRO A 31 8.16 -5.97 21.50
CA PRO A 31 8.59 -4.96 22.48
C PRO A 31 9.04 -3.61 21.89
N PHE A 32 9.08 -3.43 20.56
CA PHE A 32 9.60 -2.19 19.96
C PHE A 32 8.73 -1.71 18.80
N CYS A 33 7.64 -1.00 19.11
CA CYS A 33 6.94 -0.15 18.16
C CYS A 33 6.92 1.27 18.69
N THR A 34 7.77 2.12 18.16
CA THR A 34 7.60 3.57 18.23
C THR A 34 6.33 3.89 17.46
N ILE A 35 5.26 4.23 18.17
CA ILE A 35 4.03 4.74 17.58
C ILE A 35 4.31 6.22 17.32
N GLU A 36 4.73 6.56 16.10
CA GLU A 36 4.58 7.93 15.66
C GLU A 36 3.07 8.19 15.55
N PRO A 37 2.58 9.36 16.01
CA PRO A 37 1.17 9.70 15.89
C PRO A 37 0.75 9.52 14.42
N ASN A 38 -0.30 8.74 14.17
CA ASN A 38 -0.89 8.47 12.87
C ASN A 38 -0.12 7.54 11.91
N ILE A 39 0.93 6.82 12.34
CA ILE A 39 1.56 5.76 11.55
C ILE A 39 1.35 4.41 12.23
N GLY A 40 0.67 3.49 11.54
CA GLY A 40 0.50 2.10 11.93
C GLY A 40 1.40 1.18 11.10
N VAL A 41 2.27 0.41 11.76
CA VAL A 41 2.98 -0.70 11.11
C VAL A 41 2.09 -1.92 11.21
N VAL A 42 1.58 -2.43 10.11
CA VAL A 42 0.56 -3.48 10.07
C VAL A 42 1.14 -4.76 9.49
N ASN A 43 0.82 -5.91 10.09
CA ASN A 43 1.23 -7.21 9.56
C ASN A 43 0.48 -7.54 8.27
N VAL A 44 1.20 -8.04 7.27
CA VAL A 44 0.61 -8.52 6.01
C VAL A 44 0.15 -9.96 6.20
N PRO A 45 -1.16 -10.24 6.12
CA PRO A 45 -1.67 -11.61 6.23
C PRO A 45 -1.18 -12.46 5.06
N ASP A 46 -0.41 -13.51 5.36
CA ASP A 46 0.13 -14.44 4.36
C ASP A 46 0.03 -15.88 4.89
N PRO A 47 -0.85 -16.73 4.33
CA PRO A 47 -1.02 -18.10 4.80
C PRO A 47 0.23 -18.98 4.60
N ARG A 48 1.14 -18.56 3.73
CA ARG A 48 2.39 -19.30 3.46
C ARG A 48 3.29 -19.37 4.69
N ILE A 49 3.30 -18.33 5.53
CA ILE A 49 4.13 -18.32 6.74
C ILE A 49 3.65 -19.35 7.76
N ASN A 50 2.34 -19.55 7.88
CA ASN A 50 1.74 -20.55 8.77
C ASN A 50 2.17 -21.97 8.35
N LYS A 51 2.21 -22.20 7.02
CA LYS A 51 2.65 -23.51 6.50
C LYS A 51 4.14 -23.75 6.73
N LEU A 52 4.97 -22.72 6.61
CA LEU A 52 6.39 -22.82 6.96
C LEU A 52 6.59 -23.06 8.46
N GLU A 53 5.79 -22.43 9.33
CA GLU A 53 5.79 -22.67 10.78
C GLU A 53 5.48 -24.12 11.11
N GLU A 54 4.46 -24.71 10.52
CA GLU A 54 4.10 -26.14 10.69
C GLU A 54 5.26 -27.08 10.34
N LEU A 55 5.97 -26.78 9.25
CA LEU A 55 7.05 -27.63 8.72
C LEU A 55 8.36 -27.47 9.50
N VAL A 56 8.70 -26.24 9.88
CA VAL A 56 10.00 -25.90 10.52
C VAL A 56 9.90 -25.99 12.03
N LYS A 57 8.74 -25.69 12.62
CA LYS A 57 8.50 -25.58 14.09
C LYS A 57 9.50 -24.67 14.76
N PRO A 58 9.58 -23.39 14.37
CA PRO A 58 10.57 -22.45 14.86
C PRO A 58 10.23 -21.99 16.29
N GLU A 59 11.22 -21.39 16.97
CA GLU A 59 10.99 -20.74 18.25
C GLU A 59 10.13 -19.49 18.15
N ARG A 60 10.17 -18.80 16.99
CA ARG A 60 9.35 -17.60 16.70
C ARG A 60 9.02 -17.46 15.24
N VAL A 61 7.90 -16.77 14.97
CA VAL A 61 7.44 -16.41 13.62
C VAL A 61 7.30 -14.90 13.51
N GLN A 62 7.71 -14.31 12.38
CA GLN A 62 7.59 -12.89 12.13
C GLN A 62 7.04 -12.62 10.73
N MET A 63 5.90 -11.92 10.67
CA MET A 63 5.22 -11.55 9.43
C MET A 63 5.90 -10.38 8.72
N ALA A 64 5.67 -10.27 7.42
CA ALA A 64 5.95 -9.05 6.67
C ALA A 64 5.05 -7.90 7.16
N THR A 65 5.50 -6.66 6.98
CA THR A 65 4.75 -5.48 7.44
C THR A 65 4.62 -4.45 6.35
N VAL A 66 3.55 -3.65 6.45
CA VAL A 66 3.33 -2.45 5.63
C VAL A 66 2.98 -1.27 6.55
N ASP A 67 3.45 -0.08 6.18
CA ASP A 67 3.16 1.15 6.91
C ASP A 67 1.88 1.78 6.37
N ILE A 68 0.90 1.99 7.24
CA ILE A 68 -0.34 2.70 6.94
C ILE A 68 -0.35 4.00 7.73
N VAL A 69 -0.72 5.10 7.09
CA VAL A 69 -0.75 6.44 7.70
C VAL A 69 -2.18 6.94 7.72
N ASP A 70 -2.73 7.26 8.92
CA ASP A 70 -3.99 8.00 9.02
C ASP A 70 -3.74 9.47 8.74
N ILE A 71 -4.28 9.94 7.63
CA ILE A 71 -4.16 11.34 7.24
C ILE A 71 -5.47 12.05 7.60
N ALA A 72 -5.38 13.09 8.41
CA ALA A 72 -6.54 13.87 8.86
C ALA A 72 -7.47 14.23 7.69
N GLY A 73 -8.77 14.27 7.92
CA GLY A 73 -9.76 14.45 6.85
C GLY A 73 -9.55 15.74 6.04
N LEU A 74 -9.52 15.60 4.72
CA LEU A 74 -9.50 16.74 3.81
C LEU A 74 -10.84 17.46 3.85
N VAL A 75 -10.80 18.77 4.00
CA VAL A 75 -11.97 19.65 3.83
C VAL A 75 -11.79 20.50 2.59
N LYS A 76 -12.89 20.86 1.97
CA LYS A 76 -12.91 21.74 0.80
C LYS A 76 -12.14 23.04 1.09
N GLY A 77 -11.25 23.44 0.19
CA GLY A 77 -10.39 24.62 0.33
C GLY A 77 -9.03 24.39 0.98
N ALA A 78 -8.67 23.13 1.26
CA ALA A 78 -7.37 22.77 1.84
C ALA A 78 -6.18 23.17 0.94
N SER A 79 -6.36 23.19 -0.38
CA SER A 79 -5.36 23.60 -1.37
C SER A 79 -5.02 25.09 -1.31
N LYS A 80 -5.92 25.93 -0.77
CA LYS A 80 -5.73 27.39 -0.65
C LYS A 80 -4.79 27.81 0.49
N GLY A 81 -4.23 26.87 1.24
CA GLY A 81 -2.99 27.06 1.98
C GLY A 81 -3.07 27.67 3.37
N GLU A 82 -4.24 27.75 4.01
CA GLU A 82 -4.30 28.20 5.39
C GLU A 82 -4.29 27.02 6.39
N GLY A 83 -3.26 26.95 7.24
CA GLY A 83 -3.20 26.09 8.42
C GLY A 83 -3.11 24.59 8.15
N LEU A 84 -4.10 23.81 8.62
CA LEU A 84 -4.11 22.33 8.60
C LEU A 84 -4.07 21.72 7.20
N GLY A 85 -4.55 22.44 6.16
CA GLY A 85 -4.54 21.93 4.77
C GLY A 85 -3.15 21.68 4.23
N ASN A 86 -2.17 22.54 4.50
CA ASN A 86 -0.78 22.35 4.06
C ASN A 86 -0.09 21.18 4.75
N GLN A 87 -0.38 20.97 6.04
CA GLN A 87 0.14 19.82 6.80
C GLN A 87 -0.42 18.51 6.25
N PHE A 88 -1.72 18.47 5.98
CA PHE A 88 -2.39 17.33 5.34
C PHE A 88 -1.74 16.95 4.00
N LEU A 89 -1.58 17.91 3.09
CA LEU A 89 -0.96 17.69 1.78
C LEU A 89 0.52 17.29 1.89
N GLY A 90 1.23 17.77 2.92
CA GLY A 90 2.58 17.33 3.26
C GLY A 90 2.62 15.85 3.63
N ASN A 91 1.73 15.40 4.50
CA ASN A 91 1.65 14.00 4.92
C ASN A 91 1.33 13.06 3.75
N ILE A 92 0.41 13.44 2.85
CA ILE A 92 0.15 12.64 1.63
C ILE A 92 1.40 12.58 0.74
N ARG A 93 2.14 13.68 0.63
CA ARG A 93 3.35 13.72 -0.21
C ARG A 93 4.41 12.72 0.23
N GLU A 94 4.51 12.44 1.53
CA GLU A 94 5.43 11.44 2.09
C GLU A 94 4.98 9.99 1.86
N CYS A 95 3.71 9.76 1.51
CA CYS A 95 3.21 8.44 1.19
C CYS A 95 3.58 8.01 -0.24
N ASN A 96 3.67 6.69 -0.47
CA ASN A 96 3.96 6.10 -1.78
C ASN A 96 2.68 5.72 -2.54
N ALA A 97 1.58 5.51 -1.82
CA ALA A 97 0.27 5.16 -2.37
C ALA A 97 -0.85 5.82 -1.56
N ILE A 98 -2.04 5.88 -2.13
CA ILE A 98 -3.24 6.48 -1.52
C ILE A 98 -4.31 5.39 -1.35
N ILE A 99 -4.86 5.28 -0.15
CA ILE A 99 -6.07 4.52 0.16
C ILE A 99 -7.21 5.52 0.34
N HIS A 100 -8.06 5.64 -0.67
CA HIS A 100 -9.15 6.62 -0.67
C HIS A 100 -10.44 5.99 -0.14
N VAL A 101 -10.85 6.37 1.05
CA VAL A 101 -12.06 5.86 1.71
C VAL A 101 -13.26 6.71 1.33
N LEU A 102 -14.30 6.05 0.81
CA LEU A 102 -15.56 6.63 0.39
C LEU A 102 -16.70 6.06 1.24
N ARG A 103 -17.59 6.92 1.71
CA ARG A 103 -18.80 6.50 2.41
C ARG A 103 -19.85 6.02 1.41
N CYS A 104 -20.21 4.75 1.50
CA CYS A 104 -21.16 4.07 0.63
C CYS A 104 -22.32 3.44 1.41
N PHE A 105 -22.79 4.11 2.47
CA PHE A 105 -23.93 3.71 3.30
C PHE A 105 -24.69 4.90 3.82
N ASP A 106 -25.99 4.75 4.00
CA ASP A 106 -26.87 5.74 4.62
C ASP A 106 -26.95 5.49 6.13
N ASN A 107 -26.77 6.55 6.93
CA ASN A 107 -26.94 6.51 8.39
C ASN A 107 -27.24 7.93 8.90
N ASP A 108 -28.45 8.16 9.37
CA ASP A 108 -28.93 9.47 9.82
C ASP A 108 -28.22 9.96 11.09
N ASN A 109 -27.62 9.06 11.87
CA ASN A 109 -26.88 9.40 13.09
C ASN A 109 -25.45 9.89 12.80
N ILE A 110 -24.94 9.70 11.58
CA ILE A 110 -23.60 10.13 11.17
C ILE A 110 -23.74 11.30 10.19
N VAL A 111 -23.38 12.50 10.65
CA VAL A 111 -23.48 13.72 9.83
C VAL A 111 -22.53 13.63 8.65
N HIS A 112 -23.05 13.89 7.44
CA HIS A 112 -22.23 14.08 6.24
C HIS A 112 -21.92 15.57 6.05
N VAL A 113 -20.65 15.91 5.68
CA VAL A 113 -20.23 17.32 5.52
C VAL A 113 -21.05 18.10 4.48
N ASP A 114 -21.54 17.42 3.43
CA ASP A 114 -22.38 18.01 2.38
C ASP A 114 -23.88 17.63 2.51
N GLY A 115 -24.31 17.14 3.68
CA GLY A 115 -25.70 16.87 4.03
C GLY A 115 -26.29 15.55 3.50
N ASN A 116 -25.73 14.93 2.46
CA ASN A 116 -26.18 13.64 1.94
C ASN A 116 -25.02 12.79 1.43
N VAL A 117 -25.20 11.48 1.40
CA VAL A 117 -24.19 10.53 0.88
C VAL A 117 -24.15 10.59 -0.65
N ASN A 118 -22.97 10.88 -1.18
CA ASN A 118 -22.71 10.85 -2.62
C ASN A 118 -21.21 10.56 -2.89
N PRO A 119 -20.82 9.30 -3.04
CA PRO A 119 -19.41 8.93 -3.17
C PRO A 119 -18.74 9.49 -4.44
N ILE A 120 -19.51 9.78 -5.49
CA ILE A 120 -18.97 10.41 -6.71
C ILE A 120 -18.49 11.83 -6.39
N ARG A 121 -19.39 12.67 -5.86
CA ARG A 121 -19.06 14.03 -5.46
C ARG A 121 -17.92 14.06 -4.43
N ASP A 122 -17.94 13.13 -3.49
CA ASP A 122 -16.95 13.05 -2.40
C ASP A 122 -15.56 12.73 -2.96
N LYS A 123 -15.46 11.79 -3.93
CA LYS A 123 -14.24 11.50 -4.67
C LYS A 123 -13.76 12.73 -5.45
N GLU A 124 -14.63 13.34 -6.24
CA GLU A 124 -14.31 14.53 -7.05
C GLU A 124 -13.80 15.69 -6.18
N THR A 125 -14.39 15.90 -5.01
CA THR A 125 -13.96 16.93 -4.06
C THR A 125 -12.51 16.73 -3.63
N ILE A 126 -12.14 15.49 -3.26
CA ILE A 126 -10.76 15.15 -2.89
C ILE A 126 -9.83 15.30 -4.09
N ASP A 127 -10.21 14.76 -5.24
CA ASP A 127 -9.37 14.79 -6.45
C ASP A 127 -9.05 16.23 -6.87
N ILE A 128 -10.03 17.14 -6.85
CA ILE A 128 -9.83 18.55 -7.19
C ILE A 128 -8.84 19.22 -6.25
N GLU A 129 -8.94 18.98 -4.93
CA GLU A 129 -7.99 19.58 -3.97
C GLU A 129 -6.55 19.09 -4.18
N LEU A 130 -6.37 17.78 -4.47
CA LEU A 130 -5.06 17.21 -4.77
C LEU A 130 -4.49 17.72 -6.10
N GLN A 131 -5.35 17.82 -7.13
CA GLN A 131 -4.99 18.32 -8.46
C GLN A 131 -4.59 19.79 -8.42
N LEU A 132 -5.32 20.63 -7.68
CA LEU A 132 -4.97 22.05 -7.52
C LEU A 132 -3.60 22.22 -6.86
N LYS A 133 -3.28 21.36 -5.87
CA LYS A 133 -1.96 21.39 -5.23
C LYS A 133 -0.84 20.97 -6.15
N ASP A 134 -1.08 19.94 -6.97
CA ASP A 134 -0.10 19.52 -7.96
C ASP A 134 0.07 20.57 -9.07
N LEU A 135 -1.02 21.21 -9.50
CA LEU A 135 -0.96 22.31 -10.47
C LEU A 135 -0.05 23.44 -9.99
N GLU A 136 -0.18 23.87 -8.73
CA GLU A 136 0.71 24.85 -8.11
C GLU A 136 2.18 24.41 -8.16
N THR A 137 2.44 23.12 -7.88
CA THR A 137 3.79 22.56 -7.89
C THR A 137 4.38 22.55 -9.31
N VAL A 138 3.59 22.13 -10.29
CA VAL A 138 3.94 22.07 -11.71
C VAL A 138 4.23 23.47 -12.26
N GLU A 139 3.38 24.45 -11.98
CA GLU A 139 3.56 25.84 -12.45
C GLU A 139 4.84 26.45 -11.90
N LYS A 140 5.10 26.31 -10.60
CA LYS A 140 6.36 26.76 -9.99
C LYS A 140 7.60 26.11 -10.61
N ARG A 141 7.51 24.85 -10.99
CA ARG A 141 8.62 24.14 -11.64
C ARG A 141 8.80 24.57 -13.08
N LEU A 142 7.70 24.76 -13.82
CA LEU A 142 7.73 25.33 -15.18
C LEU A 142 8.41 26.72 -15.23
N GLU A 143 8.14 27.60 -14.28
CA GLU A 143 8.81 28.91 -14.20
C GLU A 143 10.33 28.78 -14.12
N LYS A 144 10.85 27.80 -13.36
CA LYS A 144 12.29 27.56 -13.21
C LYS A 144 12.90 26.95 -14.48
N VAL A 145 12.24 25.95 -15.06
CA VAL A 145 12.76 25.19 -16.21
C VAL A 145 12.69 26.01 -17.51
N ASN A 146 11.69 26.88 -17.67
CA ASN A 146 11.47 27.67 -18.90
C ASN A 146 12.70 28.46 -19.36
N ARG A 147 13.51 28.98 -18.45
CA ARG A 147 14.73 29.73 -18.81
C ARG A 147 15.78 28.84 -19.43
N ALA A 148 16.06 27.69 -18.80
CA ALA A 148 17.05 26.73 -19.28
C ALA A 148 16.60 26.05 -20.59
N ALA A 149 15.32 25.75 -20.75
CA ALA A 149 14.76 25.17 -21.97
C ALA A 149 14.92 26.13 -23.17
N LYS A 150 14.73 27.45 -22.97
CA LYS A 150 14.92 28.49 -24.02
C LYS A 150 16.37 28.65 -24.47
N THR A 151 17.34 28.30 -23.64
CA THR A 151 18.76 28.34 -23.98
C THR A 151 19.28 27.08 -24.68
N GLY A 152 18.40 26.14 -25.03
CA GLY A 152 18.74 24.94 -25.78
C GLY A 152 19.20 23.74 -24.93
N ASN A 153 19.04 23.79 -23.60
CA ASN A 153 19.33 22.65 -22.74
C ASN A 153 18.32 21.55 -23.00
N LYS A 154 18.78 20.39 -23.49
CA LYS A 154 17.92 19.25 -23.90
C LYS A 154 17.18 18.63 -22.73
N GLU A 155 17.82 18.45 -21.56
CA GLU A 155 17.17 17.90 -20.37
C GLU A 155 16.05 18.81 -19.90
N ALA A 156 16.29 20.14 -19.86
CA ALA A 156 15.27 21.11 -19.52
C ALA A 156 14.10 21.15 -20.54
N GLN A 157 14.37 20.87 -21.81
CA GLN A 157 13.32 20.76 -22.84
C GLN A 157 12.44 19.53 -22.63
N THR A 158 13.04 18.37 -22.30
CA THR A 158 12.31 17.12 -21.96
C THR A 158 11.48 17.32 -20.69
N GLU A 159 12.07 17.89 -19.64
CA GLU A 159 11.37 18.19 -18.40
C GLU A 159 10.19 19.14 -18.64
N LYS A 160 10.38 20.21 -19.42
CA LYS A 160 9.32 21.15 -19.76
C LYS A 160 8.18 20.47 -20.52
N ALA A 161 8.48 19.65 -21.51
CA ALA A 161 7.47 18.95 -22.31
C ALA A 161 6.61 18.02 -21.45
N LEU A 162 7.22 17.29 -20.51
CA LEU A 162 6.50 16.45 -19.56
C LEU A 162 5.62 17.27 -18.62
N LEU A 163 6.16 18.37 -18.05
CA LEU A 163 5.41 19.27 -17.18
C LEU A 163 4.23 19.93 -17.89
N ASP A 164 4.36 20.31 -19.17
CA ASP A 164 3.28 20.88 -19.96
C ASP A 164 2.14 19.86 -20.17
N ARG A 165 2.45 18.58 -20.43
CA ARG A 165 1.46 17.50 -20.54
C ARG A 165 0.73 17.27 -19.21
N ILE A 166 1.47 17.25 -18.10
CA ILE A 166 0.89 17.09 -16.76
C ILE A 166 -0.03 18.28 -16.44
N ARG A 167 0.43 19.52 -16.70
CA ARG A 167 -0.35 20.73 -16.49
C ARG A 167 -1.67 20.70 -17.25
N GLU A 168 -1.64 20.30 -18.53
CA GLU A 168 -2.84 20.19 -19.35
C GLU A 168 -3.83 19.18 -18.76
N ALA A 169 -3.35 18.00 -18.32
CA ALA A 169 -4.20 16.99 -17.67
C ALA A 169 -4.84 17.55 -16.39
N LEU A 170 -4.08 18.19 -15.51
CA LEU A 170 -4.58 18.78 -14.28
C LEU A 170 -5.63 19.88 -14.53
N LEU A 171 -5.44 20.71 -15.55
CA LEU A 171 -6.42 21.73 -15.97
C LEU A 171 -7.73 21.13 -16.52
N GLN A 172 -7.67 19.89 -17.02
CA GLN A 172 -8.84 19.11 -17.42
C GLN A 172 -9.44 18.25 -16.30
N ALA A 173 -9.09 18.52 -15.06
CA ALA A 173 -9.47 17.73 -13.89
C ALA A 173 -9.08 16.24 -13.99
N LYS A 174 -7.94 15.94 -14.65
CA LYS A 174 -7.34 14.60 -14.71
C LYS A 174 -6.10 14.54 -13.82
N SER A 175 -5.94 13.44 -13.11
CA SER A 175 -4.78 13.21 -12.25
C SER A 175 -3.49 13.01 -13.05
N ALA A 176 -2.33 13.39 -12.48
CA ALA A 176 -1.03 13.21 -13.14
C ALA A 176 -0.71 11.74 -13.47
N ARG A 177 -1.30 10.77 -12.74
CA ARG A 177 -1.15 9.32 -13.03
C ARG A 177 -1.71 8.90 -14.39
N THR A 178 -2.54 9.73 -15.03
CA THR A 178 -3.05 9.45 -16.40
C THR A 178 -2.01 9.71 -17.48
N ILE A 179 -0.90 10.38 -17.14
CA ILE A 179 0.19 10.67 -18.07
C ILE A 179 1.18 9.52 -18.07
N THR A 180 1.32 8.85 -19.21
CA THR A 180 2.34 7.82 -19.39
C THR A 180 3.68 8.48 -19.75
N PRO A 181 4.76 8.26 -18.97
CA PRO A 181 6.10 8.71 -19.32
C PRO A 181 6.60 8.06 -20.62
N GLN A 182 7.36 8.82 -21.40
CA GLN A 182 7.94 8.38 -22.66
C GLN A 182 9.43 8.05 -22.45
N GLY A 183 9.71 6.82 -22.01
CA GLY A 183 11.06 6.34 -21.75
C GLY A 183 11.59 6.67 -20.35
N ASN A 184 12.78 6.13 -20.06
CA ASN A 184 13.37 6.14 -18.73
C ASN A 184 13.63 7.55 -18.17
N ASP A 185 13.99 8.51 -19.02
CA ASP A 185 14.27 9.89 -18.57
C ASP A 185 13.02 10.56 -18.01
N GLU A 186 11.86 10.38 -18.68
CA GLU A 186 10.59 10.90 -18.16
C GLU A 186 10.08 10.14 -16.94
N GLU A 187 10.37 8.84 -16.80
CA GLU A 187 10.03 8.08 -15.58
C GLU A 187 10.76 8.65 -14.36
N VAL A 188 12.07 8.86 -14.49
CA VAL A 188 12.88 9.47 -13.42
C VAL A 188 12.41 10.89 -13.09
N LEU A 189 12.07 11.69 -14.11
CA LEU A 189 11.54 13.03 -13.92
C LEU A 189 10.19 13.00 -13.19
N MET A 190 9.24 12.12 -13.61
CA MET A 190 7.93 11.99 -12.98
C MET A 190 8.06 11.67 -11.49
N GLU A 191 8.93 10.74 -11.11
CA GLU A 191 9.22 10.42 -9.71
C GLU A 191 9.81 11.64 -8.98
N SER A 192 10.72 12.39 -9.61
CA SER A 192 11.36 13.57 -9.02
C SER A 192 10.38 14.70 -8.70
N PHE A 193 9.26 14.77 -9.39
CA PHE A 193 8.26 15.82 -9.18
C PHE A 193 7.46 15.64 -7.89
N GLN A 194 7.43 14.43 -7.32
CA GLN A 194 6.74 14.11 -6.08
C GLN A 194 5.26 14.58 -6.10
N LEU A 195 4.60 14.43 -7.25
CA LEU A 195 3.20 14.83 -7.41
C LEU A 195 2.28 13.88 -6.64
N ILE A 196 1.30 14.44 -5.96
CA ILE A 196 0.34 13.69 -5.16
C ILE A 196 -0.57 12.85 -6.05
N THR A 197 -1.06 13.44 -7.14
CA THR A 197 -1.98 12.75 -8.07
C THR A 197 -1.27 11.80 -9.04
N ALA A 198 0.07 11.73 -9.03
CA ALA A 198 0.84 10.71 -9.74
C ALA A 198 0.89 9.37 -8.98
N LYS A 199 0.62 9.40 -7.65
CA LYS A 199 0.66 8.21 -6.82
C LYS A 199 -0.44 7.22 -7.19
N PRO A 200 -0.18 5.89 -7.10
CA PRO A 200 -1.21 4.88 -7.28
C PRO A 200 -2.29 5.02 -6.20
N VAL A 201 -3.53 4.68 -6.54
CA VAL A 201 -4.69 4.81 -5.67
C VAL A 201 -5.45 3.49 -5.57
N LEU A 202 -5.98 3.23 -4.38
CA LEU A 202 -6.91 2.16 -4.06
C LEU A 202 -8.16 2.79 -3.46
N TYR A 203 -9.34 2.44 -3.95
CA TYR A 203 -10.61 2.93 -3.42
C TYR A 203 -11.20 1.94 -2.43
N VAL A 204 -11.62 2.44 -1.28
CA VAL A 204 -12.30 1.65 -0.24
C VAL A 204 -13.73 2.18 -0.10
N CYS A 205 -14.69 1.38 -0.54
CA CYS A 205 -16.10 1.65 -0.33
C CYS A 205 -16.49 1.13 1.05
N ASN A 206 -16.63 2.04 2.02
CA ASN A 206 -17.14 1.73 3.34
C ASN A 206 -18.67 1.61 3.28
N VAL A 207 -19.18 0.40 3.46
CA VAL A 207 -20.60 0.05 3.37
C VAL A 207 -21.18 -0.33 4.73
N ASP A 208 -22.51 -0.47 4.80
CA ASP A 208 -23.17 -1.14 5.93
C ASP A 208 -22.88 -2.64 5.92
N GLU A 209 -23.18 -3.34 7.04
CA GLU A 209 -22.90 -4.77 7.22
C GLU A 209 -23.60 -5.64 6.16
N ASN A 210 -24.84 -5.33 5.81
CA ASN A 210 -25.61 -6.10 4.83
C ASN A 210 -25.01 -6.02 3.41
N SER A 211 -24.27 -4.96 3.13
CA SER A 211 -23.63 -4.70 1.83
C SER A 211 -22.18 -5.20 1.78
N ALA A 212 -21.62 -5.76 2.86
CA ALA A 212 -20.20 -6.12 2.96
C ALA A 212 -19.75 -7.17 1.93
N VAL A 213 -20.64 -8.10 1.54
CA VAL A 213 -20.34 -9.17 0.57
C VAL A 213 -20.51 -8.70 -0.86
N ASN A 214 -21.66 -8.12 -1.18
CA ASN A 214 -22.07 -7.85 -2.57
C ASN A 214 -21.98 -6.37 -2.98
N GLY A 215 -21.77 -5.48 -2.02
CA GLY A 215 -21.86 -4.04 -2.25
C GLY A 215 -23.30 -3.57 -2.37
N ASN A 216 -23.47 -2.36 -2.87
CA ASN A 216 -24.73 -1.68 -3.06
C ASN A 216 -24.66 -0.69 -4.22
N LYS A 217 -25.76 0.05 -4.46
CA LYS A 217 -25.85 1.07 -5.53
C LYS A 217 -24.70 2.09 -5.53
N TYR A 218 -24.17 2.45 -4.34
CA TYR A 218 -23.07 3.40 -4.23
C TYR A 218 -21.74 2.79 -4.70
N VAL A 219 -21.51 1.52 -4.39
CA VAL A 219 -20.34 0.77 -4.85
C VAL A 219 -20.35 0.66 -6.38
N ASP A 220 -21.51 0.36 -6.98
CA ASP A 220 -21.64 0.27 -8.43
C ASP A 220 -21.34 1.62 -9.10
N GLN A 221 -21.80 2.72 -8.52
CA GLN A 221 -21.48 4.07 -8.98
C GLN A 221 -19.98 4.36 -8.92
N VAL A 222 -19.30 3.97 -7.84
CA VAL A 222 -17.84 4.13 -7.72
C VAL A 222 -17.12 3.30 -8.76
N ARG A 223 -17.48 2.02 -8.92
CA ARG A 223 -16.87 1.13 -9.93
C ARG A 223 -17.02 1.68 -11.35
N GLU A 224 -18.19 2.19 -11.70
CA GLU A 224 -18.40 2.80 -13.03
C GLU A 224 -17.56 4.07 -13.19
N LEU A 225 -17.46 4.91 -12.14
CA LEU A 225 -16.69 6.16 -12.17
C LEU A 225 -15.19 5.90 -12.40
N VAL A 226 -14.63 4.85 -11.79
CA VAL A 226 -13.19 4.58 -11.82
C VAL A 226 -12.79 3.47 -12.79
N LYS A 227 -13.69 2.97 -13.61
CA LYS A 227 -13.45 1.83 -14.53
C LYS A 227 -12.28 2.03 -15.50
N ASP A 228 -12.01 3.29 -15.87
CA ASP A 228 -10.91 3.66 -16.76
C ASP A 228 -9.64 4.06 -15.98
N GLU A 229 -9.67 3.99 -14.65
CA GLU A 229 -8.50 4.17 -13.79
C GLU A 229 -7.85 2.80 -13.53
N ASP A 230 -6.51 2.74 -13.50
CA ASP A 230 -5.79 1.56 -13.02
C ASP A 230 -5.84 1.51 -11.48
N ALA A 231 -7.05 1.26 -10.95
CA ALA A 231 -7.32 1.32 -9.52
C ALA A 231 -8.28 0.21 -9.09
N GLU A 232 -7.93 -0.47 -8.01
CA GLU A 232 -8.78 -1.49 -7.38
C GLU A 232 -9.84 -0.84 -6.49
N VAL A 233 -11.05 -1.43 -6.45
CA VAL A 233 -12.14 -1.02 -5.56
C VAL A 233 -12.43 -2.14 -4.57
N ILE A 234 -12.18 -1.89 -3.29
CA ILE A 234 -12.45 -2.81 -2.19
C ILE A 234 -13.72 -2.40 -1.47
N ILE A 235 -14.53 -3.39 -1.14
CA ILE A 235 -15.72 -3.24 -0.31
C ILE A 235 -15.39 -3.77 1.09
N LEU A 236 -15.70 -3.01 2.10
CA LEU A 236 -15.66 -3.47 3.49
C LEU A 236 -16.65 -2.66 4.35
N SER A 237 -17.13 -3.25 5.42
CA SER A 237 -17.86 -2.56 6.47
C SER A 237 -16.92 -2.22 7.62
N VAL A 238 -16.60 -0.92 7.77
CA VAL A 238 -15.73 -0.47 8.87
C VAL A 238 -16.38 -0.74 10.23
N GLY A 239 -17.72 -0.73 10.31
CA GLY A 239 -18.45 -1.11 11.53
C GLY A 239 -18.17 -2.57 11.90
N ALA A 240 -18.39 -3.50 10.97
CA ALA A 240 -18.11 -4.92 11.18
C ALA A 240 -16.64 -5.20 11.51
N GLU A 241 -15.70 -4.50 10.85
CA GLU A 241 -14.27 -4.61 11.19
C GLU A 241 -13.98 -4.18 12.64
N ALA A 242 -14.65 -3.13 13.12
CA ALA A 242 -14.52 -2.71 14.51
C ALA A 242 -15.03 -3.79 15.47
N ASP A 243 -16.21 -4.36 15.19
CA ASP A 243 -16.79 -5.43 16.00
C ASP A 243 -15.88 -6.68 16.02
N ILE A 244 -15.32 -7.08 14.85
CA ILE A 244 -14.35 -8.19 14.76
C ILE A 244 -13.11 -7.93 15.63
N THR A 245 -12.64 -6.69 15.73
CA THR A 245 -11.45 -6.38 16.56
C THR A 245 -11.73 -6.45 18.06
N GLU A 246 -12.97 -6.37 18.50
CA GLU A 246 -13.39 -6.52 19.90
C GLU A 246 -13.54 -7.98 20.34
N LEU A 247 -13.68 -8.91 19.39
CA LEU A 247 -13.81 -10.34 19.68
C LEU A 247 -12.46 -10.93 20.15
N GLU A 248 -12.48 -11.64 21.27
CA GLU A 248 -11.27 -12.14 21.91
C GLU A 248 -10.74 -13.43 21.27
N SER A 249 -11.64 -14.36 20.91
CA SER A 249 -11.25 -15.66 20.39
C SER A 249 -11.27 -15.74 18.85
N TYR A 250 -10.45 -16.65 18.31
CA TYR A 250 -10.44 -16.95 16.89
C TYR A 250 -11.78 -17.54 16.44
N GLU A 251 -12.37 -18.41 17.27
CA GLU A 251 -13.64 -19.08 17.02
C GLU A 251 -14.79 -18.08 16.91
N GLU A 252 -14.87 -17.11 17.82
CA GLU A 252 -15.89 -16.05 17.76
C GLU A 252 -15.79 -15.24 16.47
N ARG A 253 -14.57 -14.91 16.05
CA ARG A 253 -14.35 -14.19 14.77
C ARG A 253 -14.79 -15.02 13.57
N GLN A 254 -14.52 -16.33 13.57
CA GLN A 254 -14.94 -17.20 12.46
C GLN A 254 -16.47 -17.27 12.39
N VAL A 255 -17.16 -17.45 13.53
CA VAL A 255 -18.63 -17.45 13.57
C VAL A 255 -19.18 -16.12 13.06
N PHE A 256 -18.62 -15.00 13.50
CA PHE A 256 -19.05 -13.67 13.05
C PHE A 256 -18.89 -13.48 11.53
N LEU A 257 -17.75 -13.89 10.98
CA LEU A 257 -17.48 -13.83 9.54
C LEU A 257 -18.44 -14.72 8.75
N GLU A 258 -18.70 -15.96 9.23
CA GLU A 258 -19.65 -16.89 8.62
C GLU A 258 -21.08 -16.33 8.61
N ASP A 259 -21.53 -15.74 9.72
CA ASP A 259 -22.85 -15.09 9.82
C ASP A 259 -22.99 -13.92 8.84
N MET A 260 -21.91 -13.21 8.56
CA MET A 260 -21.87 -12.14 7.56
C MET A 260 -21.68 -12.66 6.12
N GLY A 261 -21.43 -13.95 5.92
CA GLY A 261 -21.10 -14.54 4.62
C GLY A 261 -19.70 -14.16 4.10
N LEU A 262 -18.79 -13.78 4.98
CA LEU A 262 -17.40 -13.43 4.67
C LEU A 262 -16.46 -14.61 4.95
N THR A 263 -15.45 -14.79 4.13
CA THR A 263 -14.41 -15.82 4.33
C THR A 263 -13.22 -15.33 5.15
N GLU A 264 -13.02 -14.02 5.20
CA GLU A 264 -11.96 -13.35 5.95
C GLU A 264 -12.33 -11.89 6.24
N PRO A 265 -11.66 -11.23 7.22
CA PRO A 265 -11.85 -9.80 7.47
C PRO A 265 -11.51 -8.95 6.24
N GLY A 266 -12.32 -7.93 5.95
CA GLY A 266 -12.07 -6.97 4.89
C GLY A 266 -10.75 -6.19 5.10
N ALA A 267 -10.37 -5.97 6.36
CA ALA A 267 -9.06 -5.42 6.73
C ALA A 267 -7.89 -6.25 6.16
N SER A 268 -7.99 -7.59 6.18
CA SER A 268 -6.96 -8.48 5.61
C SER A 268 -6.85 -8.33 4.10
N VAL A 269 -7.99 -8.22 3.41
CA VAL A 269 -8.05 -7.96 1.96
C VAL A 269 -7.41 -6.61 1.64
N LEU A 270 -7.76 -5.56 2.39
CA LEU A 270 -7.22 -4.22 2.22
C LEU A 270 -5.70 -4.16 2.43
N ILE A 271 -5.19 -4.83 3.47
CA ILE A 271 -3.74 -4.84 3.74
C ILE A 271 -2.97 -5.48 2.57
N ARG A 272 -3.45 -6.62 2.05
CA ARG A 272 -2.81 -7.26 0.89
C ARG A 272 -2.88 -6.42 -0.38
N ALA A 273 -4.02 -5.76 -0.62
CA ALA A 273 -4.17 -4.86 -1.75
C ALA A 273 -3.26 -3.63 -1.63
N ALA A 274 -3.13 -3.03 -0.46
CA ALA A 274 -2.19 -1.94 -0.19
C ALA A 274 -0.73 -2.37 -0.41
N TYR A 275 -0.37 -3.57 0.03
CA TYR A 275 0.95 -4.16 -0.16
C TYR A 275 1.29 -4.33 -1.65
N LYS A 276 0.35 -4.87 -2.42
CA LYS A 276 0.46 -5.00 -3.89
C LYS A 276 0.53 -3.63 -4.58
N LEU A 277 -0.32 -2.67 -4.16
CA LEU A 277 -0.33 -1.31 -4.70
C LEU A 277 1.04 -0.61 -4.53
N LEU A 278 1.72 -0.87 -3.42
CA LEU A 278 3.07 -0.39 -3.13
C LEU A 278 4.16 -1.13 -3.92
N LYS A 279 3.80 -2.05 -4.83
CA LYS A 279 4.72 -2.90 -5.59
C LYS A 279 5.69 -3.67 -4.68
N GLN A 280 5.18 -4.14 -3.54
CA GLN A 280 5.93 -4.95 -2.60
C GLN A 280 5.62 -6.44 -2.78
N GLN A 281 6.61 -7.28 -2.46
CA GLN A 281 6.50 -8.73 -2.44
C GLN A 281 7.26 -9.31 -1.26
N THR A 282 7.03 -10.60 -0.97
CA THR A 282 7.56 -11.27 0.20
C THR A 282 8.52 -12.40 -0.21
N TYR A 283 9.68 -12.46 0.44
CA TYR A 283 10.48 -13.68 0.52
C TYR A 283 10.56 -14.16 1.97
N PHE A 284 10.94 -15.40 2.18
CA PHE A 284 11.00 -16.02 3.50
C PHE A 284 12.45 -16.43 3.85
N THR A 285 12.75 -16.36 5.14
CA THR A 285 13.84 -17.09 5.74
C THR A 285 13.26 -18.13 6.69
N ALA A 286 13.70 -19.38 6.60
CA ALA A 286 13.17 -20.49 7.37
C ALA A 286 14.29 -21.18 8.14
N GLY A 287 14.26 -21.10 9.47
CA GLY A 287 15.23 -21.72 10.36
C GLY A 287 14.61 -22.07 11.70
N VAL A 288 15.28 -22.96 12.47
CA VAL A 288 14.79 -23.45 13.77
C VAL A 288 14.56 -22.31 14.78
N LYS A 289 15.35 -21.25 14.73
CA LYS A 289 15.19 -20.09 15.61
C LYS A 289 14.05 -19.17 15.18
N GLU A 290 13.90 -18.99 13.85
CA GLU A 290 12.93 -18.04 13.30
C GLU A 290 12.49 -18.46 11.91
N VAL A 291 11.18 -18.36 11.66
CA VAL A 291 10.60 -18.24 10.32
C VAL A 291 10.14 -16.80 10.16
N ARG A 292 10.62 -16.13 9.11
CA ARG A 292 10.31 -14.71 8.90
C ARG A 292 9.99 -14.41 7.44
N ALA A 293 8.94 -13.63 7.27
CA ALA A 293 8.56 -13.01 6.01
C ALA A 293 9.20 -11.61 5.91
N TRP A 294 9.89 -11.34 4.82
CA TRP A 294 10.60 -10.10 4.55
C TRP A 294 9.96 -9.34 3.41
N THR A 295 9.73 -8.06 3.61
CA THR A 295 9.18 -7.17 2.59
C THR A 295 10.29 -6.63 1.69
N ILE A 296 10.14 -6.81 0.38
CA ILE A 296 11.02 -6.23 -0.65
C ILE A 296 10.19 -5.61 -1.77
N ASN A 297 10.82 -4.77 -2.57
CA ASN A 297 10.19 -4.27 -3.79
C ASN A 297 10.19 -5.35 -4.89
N ILE A 298 9.14 -5.38 -5.70
CA ILE A 298 9.12 -6.21 -6.92
C ILE A 298 10.30 -5.82 -7.80
N GLY A 299 11.05 -6.81 -8.30
CA GLY A 299 12.25 -6.60 -9.09
C GLY A 299 13.55 -6.45 -8.28
N ALA A 300 13.48 -6.56 -6.94
CA ALA A 300 14.70 -6.52 -6.11
C ALA A 300 15.63 -7.69 -6.41
N THR A 301 16.93 -7.39 -6.49
CA THR A 301 17.98 -8.39 -6.64
C THR A 301 18.30 -9.09 -5.32
N ALA A 302 18.95 -10.26 -5.38
CA ALA A 302 19.34 -11.01 -4.18
C ALA A 302 20.19 -10.18 -3.19
N PRO A 303 21.18 -9.35 -3.59
CA PRO A 303 21.89 -8.47 -2.69
C PRO A 303 20.96 -7.44 -2.01
N GLN A 304 20.04 -6.83 -2.75
CA GLN A 304 19.06 -5.88 -2.21
C GLN A 304 18.14 -6.55 -1.19
N ALA A 305 17.69 -7.78 -1.47
CA ALA A 305 16.91 -8.56 -0.52
C ALA A 305 17.71 -8.91 0.74
N ALA A 306 18.99 -9.26 0.61
CA ALA A 306 19.88 -9.46 1.76
C ALA A 306 20.07 -8.17 2.58
N GLY A 307 20.10 -7.02 1.91
CA GLY A 307 20.20 -5.68 2.52
C GLY A 307 19.05 -5.32 3.45
N VAL A 308 17.85 -5.86 3.19
CA VAL A 308 16.68 -5.68 4.07
C VAL A 308 16.88 -6.36 5.43
N ILE A 309 17.66 -7.44 5.49
CA ILE A 309 18.03 -8.09 6.75
C ILE A 309 19.06 -7.23 7.50
N HIS A 310 20.14 -6.87 6.82
CA HIS A 310 21.20 -5.99 7.32
C HIS A 310 22.03 -5.43 6.17
N THR A 311 22.46 -4.17 6.28
CA THR A 311 23.27 -3.50 5.25
C THR A 311 24.58 -4.22 4.95
N ASP A 312 25.17 -4.89 5.93
CA ASP A 312 26.41 -5.67 5.72
C ASP A 312 26.17 -6.92 4.86
N PHE A 313 24.95 -7.49 4.89
CA PHE A 313 24.60 -8.63 4.04
C PHE A 313 24.56 -8.24 2.56
N GLU A 314 24.12 -7.03 2.24
CA GLU A 314 24.17 -6.49 0.88
C GLU A 314 25.62 -6.24 0.43
N LYS A 315 26.41 -5.53 1.25
CA LYS A 315 27.80 -5.18 0.94
C LYS A 315 28.69 -6.42 0.80
N GLY A 316 28.56 -7.37 1.70
CA GLY A 316 29.33 -8.61 1.74
C GLY A 316 28.70 -9.77 0.98
N PHE A 317 27.65 -9.53 0.18
CA PHE A 317 26.92 -10.60 -0.52
C PHE A 317 27.83 -11.47 -1.40
N ILE A 318 27.75 -12.79 -1.18
CA ILE A 318 28.45 -13.79 -1.97
C ILE A 318 27.49 -14.52 -2.90
N ARG A 319 26.43 -15.11 -2.34
CA ARG A 319 25.40 -15.87 -3.05
C ARG A 319 24.14 -16.03 -2.20
N ALA A 320 23.01 -16.33 -2.86
CA ALA A 320 21.78 -16.75 -2.23
C ALA A 320 21.52 -18.24 -2.49
N GLU A 321 21.10 -18.95 -1.49
CA GLU A 321 20.58 -20.32 -1.57
C GLU A 321 19.06 -20.20 -1.58
N VAL A 322 18.40 -20.69 -2.64
CA VAL A 322 16.98 -20.40 -2.93
C VAL A 322 16.21 -21.68 -3.18
N ILE A 323 15.06 -21.82 -2.53
CA ILE A 323 14.04 -22.84 -2.78
C ILE A 323 12.72 -22.12 -2.98
N SER A 324 11.94 -22.47 -4.01
CA SER A 324 10.58 -21.90 -4.12
C SER A 324 9.70 -22.37 -2.94
N TYR A 325 8.74 -21.56 -2.51
CA TYR A 325 7.81 -21.96 -1.46
C TYR A 325 7.10 -23.27 -1.78
N GLU A 326 6.66 -23.45 -3.03
CA GLU A 326 5.97 -24.65 -3.49
C GLU A 326 6.86 -25.89 -3.35
N ASP A 327 8.12 -25.82 -3.78
CA ASP A 327 9.09 -26.91 -3.62
C ASP A 327 9.38 -27.17 -2.13
N TYR A 328 9.52 -26.12 -1.32
CA TYR A 328 9.75 -26.28 0.13
C TYR A 328 8.60 -27.04 0.80
N VAL A 329 7.35 -26.67 0.49
CA VAL A 329 6.15 -27.35 1.02
C VAL A 329 6.03 -28.76 0.49
N GLN A 330 6.27 -28.98 -0.81
CA GLN A 330 6.15 -30.29 -1.45
C GLN A 330 7.13 -31.31 -0.82
N TYR A 331 8.35 -30.91 -0.55
CA TYR A 331 9.37 -31.81 0.02
C TYR A 331 9.43 -31.76 1.55
N GLY A 332 8.79 -30.79 2.18
CA GLY A 332 8.61 -30.68 3.63
C GLY A 332 9.84 -30.26 4.42
N SER A 333 11.00 -30.07 3.79
CA SER A 333 12.20 -29.52 4.42
C SER A 333 13.24 -29.11 3.38
N GLU A 334 14.15 -28.20 3.79
CA GLU A 334 15.29 -27.77 2.97
C GLU A 334 16.16 -28.94 2.52
N ALA A 335 16.45 -29.90 3.43
CA ALA A 335 17.29 -31.06 3.14
C ALA A 335 16.70 -31.92 2.03
N LYS A 336 15.42 -32.26 2.10
CA LYS A 336 14.72 -33.05 1.09
C LYS A 336 14.57 -32.32 -0.24
N ALA A 337 14.30 -31.02 -0.21
CA ALA A 337 14.27 -30.19 -1.42
C ALA A 337 15.64 -30.18 -2.12
N LYS A 338 16.73 -30.13 -1.35
CA LYS A 338 18.10 -30.21 -1.86
C LYS A 338 18.41 -31.57 -2.49
N GLU A 339 18.05 -32.67 -1.84
CA GLU A 339 18.18 -34.03 -2.39
C GLU A 339 17.39 -34.19 -3.71
N ALA A 340 16.24 -33.54 -3.83
CA ALA A 340 15.42 -33.51 -5.04
C ALA A 340 15.91 -32.55 -6.13
N GLY A 341 17.05 -31.85 -5.92
CA GLY A 341 17.60 -30.91 -6.88
C GLY A 341 16.83 -29.59 -7.00
N LYS A 342 16.02 -29.24 -6.00
CA LYS A 342 15.19 -28.03 -5.98
C LYS A 342 15.86 -26.85 -5.26
N PHE A 343 17.04 -27.07 -4.73
CA PHE A 343 17.88 -26.07 -4.10
C PHE A 343 18.78 -25.42 -5.16
N LYS A 344 18.61 -24.12 -5.35
CA LYS A 344 19.38 -23.34 -6.32
C LYS A 344 20.39 -22.45 -5.61
N VAL A 345 21.51 -22.21 -6.26
CA VAL A 345 22.52 -21.25 -5.82
C VAL A 345 22.54 -20.12 -6.84
N GLU A 346 22.18 -18.93 -6.38
CA GLU A 346 21.97 -17.77 -7.22
C GLU A 346 22.97 -16.65 -6.90
N GLY A 347 23.36 -15.92 -7.93
CA GLY A 347 24.32 -14.81 -7.84
C GLY A 347 23.65 -13.44 -7.64
N LYS A 348 24.46 -12.38 -7.85
CA LYS A 348 24.06 -10.98 -7.61
C LYS A 348 22.93 -10.50 -8.51
N GLU A 349 22.82 -11.04 -9.72
CA GLU A 349 21.83 -10.64 -10.73
C GLU A 349 20.47 -11.34 -10.57
N TYR A 350 20.36 -12.26 -9.60
CA TYR A 350 19.11 -12.96 -9.37
C TYR A 350 18.04 -12.01 -8.89
N ILE A 351 16.93 -11.95 -9.63
CA ILE A 351 15.72 -11.22 -9.23
C ILE A 351 14.89 -12.13 -8.34
N VAL A 352 14.71 -11.72 -7.10
CA VAL A 352 13.94 -12.48 -6.10
C VAL A 352 12.48 -12.57 -6.50
N LYS A 353 11.92 -13.76 -6.38
CA LYS A 353 10.51 -14.03 -6.67
C LYS A 353 9.68 -14.01 -5.38
N ASP A 354 8.42 -13.63 -5.51
CA ASP A 354 7.48 -13.73 -4.40
C ASP A 354 7.34 -15.19 -3.93
N GLY A 355 7.54 -15.42 -2.64
CA GLY A 355 7.51 -16.75 -2.04
C GLY A 355 8.84 -17.49 -1.99
N ASP A 356 9.93 -16.94 -2.52
CA ASP A 356 11.25 -17.59 -2.38
C ASP A 356 11.61 -17.79 -0.90
N VAL A 357 12.06 -19.00 -0.55
CA VAL A 357 12.67 -19.30 0.76
C VAL A 357 14.18 -19.24 0.58
N MET A 358 14.83 -18.28 1.26
CA MET A 358 16.20 -17.89 0.95
C MET A 358 17.13 -17.98 2.16
N HIS A 359 18.37 -18.33 1.88
CA HIS A 359 19.47 -18.22 2.84
C HIS A 359 20.64 -17.50 2.17
N PHE A 360 21.13 -16.41 2.77
CA PHE A 360 22.21 -15.61 2.23
C PHE A 360 23.57 -16.01 2.78
N ARG A 361 24.57 -16.12 1.89
CA ARG A 361 25.98 -16.26 2.26
C ARG A 361 26.66 -14.92 1.98
N PHE A 362 27.29 -14.39 2.99
CA PHE A 362 27.98 -13.11 2.96
C PHE A 362 29.29 -13.18 3.73
N ASN A 363 30.20 -12.26 3.45
CA ASN A 363 31.44 -12.07 4.17
C ASN A 363 31.53 -10.58 4.58
N VAL A 364 31.82 -10.32 5.84
CA VAL A 364 31.94 -8.97 6.41
C VAL A 364 33.40 -8.67 6.69
#